data_86c7a1095f2a3f8cde736c4dfb4a1f57
#
_entry.id   86c7a1095f2a3f8cde736c4dfb4a1f57
#
_cell.length_a   1.000
_cell.length_b   1.000
_cell.length_c   1.000
_cell.angle_alpha   90.00
_cell.angle_beta   90.00
_cell.angle_gamma   90.00
#
_symmetry.space_group_name_H-M   'P 1'
#
loop_
_entity.id
_entity.type
_entity.pdbx_description
1 polymer ?
#
loop_
_entity_poly.entity_id
_entity_poly.type
_entity_poly.pdbx_seq_one_letter_code
_entity_poly.pdbx_strand_id
1 'polypeptide(L)'
;MRLVLATIALTLVLAVPARADVITIAGAPAAGPAQYDKVFVERFGPRRAKHVLVLVPGYYGGAGDFALVGPEIVRRVRGLQVWAVDRRSQALEDTSGFDTGDPAVAQAYYLGGGGFAPHQAADFGFVREWGLGVALRDLRRVVLRARQGARRVILGGHSLGAATAAAYAAWDFRGRPGHRDLDGLVLVDGGLMGTFGGLDADEVDTALGELEPFADLLGLGVPWAGGILAGLGGLYAREAPDAQSTFGESPLLPPALRAPVPVTNAAQLGYALDRD
;
A
#
# COMPACT_ATOMS: atom_id res chain seq x y z
N MET A 1 -53.86 -15.07 -36.73
CA MET A 1 -53.08 -14.02 -36.11
C MET A 1 -52.25 -14.68 -34.99
N ARG A 2 -51.00 -15.00 -35.27
CA ARG A 2 -50.09 -15.68 -34.31
C ARG A 2 -49.25 -14.60 -33.63
N LEU A 3 -49.40 -14.43 -32.30
CA LEU A 3 -48.54 -13.57 -31.49
C LEU A 3 -47.20 -14.28 -31.29
N VAL A 4 -46.11 -13.65 -31.75
CA VAL A 4 -44.75 -14.08 -31.45
C VAL A 4 -44.33 -13.26 -30.22
N LEU A 5 -44.22 -13.92 -29.06
CA LEU A 5 -43.63 -13.37 -27.82
C LEU A 5 -42.11 -13.46 -27.98
N ALA A 6 -41.45 -12.33 -28.21
CA ALA A 6 -40.00 -12.22 -28.13
C ALA A 6 -39.58 -12.05 -26.68
N THR A 7 -38.98 -13.08 -26.09
CA THR A 7 -38.38 -13.06 -24.78
C THR A 7 -37.01 -12.39 -24.88
N ILE A 8 -36.88 -11.14 -24.39
CA ILE A 8 -35.58 -10.47 -24.26
C ILE A 8 -34.93 -11.03 -23.01
N ALA A 9 -33.95 -11.90 -23.17
CA ALA A 9 -33.07 -12.33 -22.08
C ALA A 9 -32.09 -11.19 -21.76
N LEU A 10 -32.35 -10.48 -20.66
CA LEU A 10 -31.44 -9.50 -20.12
C LEU A 10 -30.29 -10.26 -19.40
N THR A 11 -29.19 -10.47 -20.08
CA THR A 11 -27.97 -11.01 -19.49
C THR A 11 -27.35 -9.92 -18.61
N LEU A 12 -27.57 -10.03 -17.30
CA LEU A 12 -26.84 -9.25 -16.31
C LEU A 12 -25.40 -9.75 -16.31
N VAL A 13 -24.51 -9.06 -17.03
CA VAL A 13 -23.08 -9.26 -16.90
C VAL A 13 -22.68 -8.68 -15.56
N LEU A 14 -22.64 -9.52 -14.53
CA LEU A 14 -21.97 -9.18 -13.29
C LEU A 14 -20.51 -8.93 -13.64
N ALA A 15 -20.11 -7.67 -13.66
CA ALA A 15 -18.72 -7.30 -13.80
C ALA A 15 -17.99 -7.83 -12.55
N VAL A 16 -17.32 -8.96 -12.72
CA VAL A 16 -16.33 -9.42 -11.73
C VAL A 16 -15.33 -8.27 -11.59
N PRO A 17 -15.08 -7.76 -10.37
CA PRO A 17 -14.09 -6.72 -10.20
C PRO A 17 -12.79 -7.23 -10.80
N ALA A 18 -12.24 -6.49 -11.75
CA ALA A 18 -11.00 -6.88 -12.42
C ALA A 18 -9.93 -7.00 -11.33
N ARG A 19 -9.48 -8.22 -11.08
CA ARG A 19 -8.41 -8.48 -10.13
C ARG A 19 -7.25 -7.60 -10.52
N ALA A 20 -6.72 -6.86 -9.56
CA ALA A 20 -5.59 -5.99 -9.81
C ALA A 20 -4.43 -6.81 -10.40
N ASP A 21 -3.77 -6.24 -11.40
CA ASP A 21 -2.63 -6.86 -12.06
C ASP A 21 -1.36 -6.32 -11.38
N VAL A 22 -0.72 -7.15 -10.58
CA VAL A 22 0.51 -6.79 -9.87
C VAL A 22 1.71 -7.04 -10.75
N ILE A 23 2.58 -6.03 -10.88
CA ILE A 23 3.88 -6.17 -11.55
C ILE A 23 5.02 -5.84 -10.59
N THR A 24 6.13 -6.51 -10.78
CA THR A 24 7.39 -6.20 -10.12
C THR A 24 8.28 -5.39 -11.05
N ILE A 25 8.86 -4.31 -10.53
CA ILE A 25 9.81 -3.45 -11.23
C ILE A 25 11.14 -3.53 -10.47
N ALA A 26 12.24 -3.73 -11.20
CA ALA A 26 13.56 -3.70 -10.60
C ALA A 26 13.81 -2.34 -9.94
N GLY A 27 14.07 -2.35 -8.65
CA GLY A 27 14.42 -1.18 -7.85
C GLY A 27 15.83 -0.65 -8.15
N ALA A 28 16.16 0.51 -7.67
CA ALA A 28 17.50 1.04 -7.72
C ALA A 28 18.42 0.20 -6.81
N PRO A 29 19.70 -0.01 -7.18
CA PRO A 29 20.66 -0.61 -6.26
C PRO A 29 20.74 0.17 -4.96
N ALA A 30 20.69 -0.54 -3.83
CA ALA A 30 20.74 0.03 -2.50
C ALA A 30 21.51 -0.89 -1.54
N ALA A 31 21.69 -0.48 -0.29
CA ALA A 31 22.30 -1.32 0.72
C ALA A 31 21.48 -2.60 0.95
N GLY A 32 22.14 -3.67 1.32
CA GLY A 32 21.56 -4.98 1.57
C GLY A 32 21.54 -5.91 0.36
N PRO A 33 20.94 -7.09 0.49
CA PRO A 33 20.87 -8.09 -0.57
C PRO A 33 20.05 -7.61 -1.78
N ALA A 34 20.58 -7.83 -2.98
CA ALA A 34 19.97 -7.39 -4.24
C ALA A 34 18.55 -7.97 -4.50
N GLN A 35 18.20 -9.06 -3.83
CA GLN A 35 16.84 -9.62 -3.89
C GLN A 35 15.75 -8.64 -3.42
N TYR A 36 16.10 -7.63 -2.63
CA TYR A 36 15.21 -6.58 -2.15
C TYR A 36 15.20 -5.34 -3.07
N ASP A 37 16.03 -5.29 -4.11
CA ASP A 37 16.03 -4.20 -5.09
C ASP A 37 14.85 -4.35 -6.04
N LYS A 38 13.63 -4.23 -5.52
CA LYS A 38 12.39 -4.35 -6.26
C LYS A 38 11.29 -3.47 -5.67
N VAL A 39 10.37 -3.08 -6.54
CA VAL A 39 9.17 -2.29 -6.22
C VAL A 39 7.99 -3.02 -6.84
N PHE A 40 6.89 -3.10 -6.12
CA PHE A 40 5.67 -3.70 -6.63
C PHE A 40 4.68 -2.61 -7.04
N VAL A 41 3.89 -2.90 -8.05
CA VAL A 41 2.87 -1.97 -8.54
C VAL A 41 1.60 -2.74 -8.82
N GLU A 42 0.55 -2.38 -8.13
CA GLU A 42 -0.81 -2.83 -8.39
C GLU A 42 -1.44 -1.94 -9.45
N ARG A 43 -1.98 -2.52 -10.50
CA ARG A 43 -2.50 -1.77 -11.65
C ARG A 43 -4.01 -1.94 -11.79
N PHE A 44 -4.73 -0.83 -11.89
CA PHE A 44 -6.16 -0.78 -12.13
C PHE A 44 -6.43 -0.17 -13.50
N GLY A 45 -7.33 -0.78 -14.26
CA GLY A 45 -7.77 -0.26 -15.55
C GLY A 45 -7.01 -0.81 -16.77
N PRO A 46 -7.28 -0.25 -17.97
CA PRO A 46 -6.85 -0.84 -19.22
C PRO A 46 -5.33 -0.73 -19.43
N ARG A 47 -4.70 -1.85 -19.81
CA ARG A 47 -3.23 -1.90 -20.05
C ARG A 47 -2.78 -0.95 -21.18
N ARG A 48 -3.66 -0.58 -22.10
CA ARG A 48 -3.36 0.32 -23.24
C ARG A 48 -3.81 1.76 -23.00
N ALA A 49 -4.01 2.16 -21.74
CA ALA A 49 -4.32 3.53 -21.40
C ALA A 49 -3.23 4.50 -21.87
N LYS A 50 -3.65 5.67 -22.38
CA LYS A 50 -2.72 6.74 -22.79
C LYS A 50 -2.19 7.55 -21.61
N HIS A 51 -2.89 7.52 -20.49
CA HIS A 51 -2.56 8.23 -19.26
C HIS A 51 -2.37 7.24 -18.13
N VAL A 52 -1.37 7.47 -17.30
CA VAL A 52 -1.11 6.68 -16.08
C VAL A 52 -1.04 7.64 -14.91
N LEU A 53 -1.84 7.37 -13.89
CA LEU A 53 -1.74 8.01 -12.58
C LEU A 53 -0.96 7.04 -11.67
N VAL A 54 0.25 7.44 -11.31
CA VAL A 54 1.08 6.71 -10.34
C VAL A 54 0.78 7.28 -8.96
N LEU A 55 0.33 6.45 -8.02
CA LEU A 55 -0.02 6.84 -6.66
C LEU A 55 0.94 6.23 -5.65
N VAL A 56 1.49 7.08 -4.79
CA VAL A 56 2.39 6.72 -3.69
C VAL A 56 1.61 6.78 -2.38
N PRO A 57 1.65 5.71 -1.55
CA PRO A 57 0.89 5.65 -0.30
C PRO A 57 1.48 6.54 0.81
N GLY A 58 0.70 6.71 1.88
CA GLY A 58 1.11 7.36 3.12
C GLY A 58 2.19 6.60 3.88
N TYR A 59 2.53 7.03 5.10
CA TYR A 59 3.69 6.53 5.86
C TYR A 59 3.63 5.02 6.09
N TYR A 60 2.56 4.52 6.64
CA TYR A 60 2.36 3.08 6.91
C TYR A 60 1.63 2.33 5.80
N GLY A 61 1.31 3.03 4.70
CA GLY A 61 0.49 2.49 3.64
C GLY A 61 1.27 1.73 2.57
N GLY A 62 0.51 0.96 1.78
CA GLY A 62 0.94 0.23 0.60
C GLY A 62 0.02 0.46 -0.59
N ALA A 63 0.18 -0.33 -1.65
CA ALA A 63 -0.70 -0.26 -2.82
C ALA A 63 -2.17 -0.52 -2.46
N GLY A 64 -2.41 -1.31 -1.41
CA GLY A 64 -3.75 -1.62 -0.90
C GLY A 64 -4.56 -0.40 -0.48
N ASP A 65 -3.93 0.72 -0.06
CA ASP A 65 -4.62 1.98 0.27
C ASP A 65 -5.46 2.49 -0.91
N PHE A 66 -5.09 2.12 -2.11
CA PHE A 66 -5.76 2.56 -3.34
C PHE A 66 -6.69 1.50 -3.94
N ALA A 67 -6.89 0.36 -3.27
CA ALA A 67 -7.70 -0.74 -3.78
C ALA A 67 -9.17 -0.38 -4.01
N LEU A 68 -9.72 0.56 -3.24
CA LEU A 68 -11.08 1.07 -3.43
C LEU A 68 -11.11 2.27 -4.38
N VAL A 69 -10.22 3.24 -4.20
CA VAL A 69 -10.24 4.48 -4.96
C VAL A 69 -9.68 4.32 -6.37
N GLY A 70 -8.71 3.43 -6.58
CA GLY A 70 -8.08 3.20 -7.88
C GLY A 70 -9.07 2.76 -8.97
N PRO A 71 -9.86 1.69 -8.75
CA PRO A 71 -10.92 1.28 -9.66
C PRO A 71 -11.97 2.37 -9.90
N GLU A 72 -12.33 3.13 -8.87
CA GLU A 72 -13.32 4.20 -8.99
C GLU A 72 -12.82 5.36 -9.85
N ILE A 73 -11.55 5.75 -9.72
CA ILE A 73 -10.92 6.74 -10.59
C ILE A 73 -10.94 6.26 -12.04
N VAL A 74 -10.55 5.01 -12.29
CA VAL A 74 -10.55 4.42 -13.64
C VAL A 74 -11.94 4.39 -14.25
N ARG A 75 -12.96 4.07 -13.44
CA ARG A 75 -14.36 4.07 -13.89
C ARG A 75 -14.83 5.46 -14.33
N ARG A 76 -14.39 6.52 -13.65
CA ARG A 76 -14.76 7.92 -13.92
C ARG A 76 -13.95 8.56 -15.03
N VAL A 77 -12.69 8.17 -15.20
CA VAL A 77 -11.75 8.81 -16.12
C VAL A 77 -11.37 7.86 -17.27
N ARG A 78 -11.98 8.06 -18.42
CA ARG A 78 -11.72 7.24 -19.61
C ARG A 78 -10.27 7.35 -20.06
N GLY A 79 -9.65 6.21 -20.39
CA GLY A 79 -8.29 6.18 -20.93
C GLY A 79 -7.18 6.38 -19.90
N LEU A 80 -7.53 6.30 -18.61
CA LEU A 80 -6.60 6.33 -17.50
C LEU A 80 -6.37 4.93 -16.96
N GLN A 81 -5.12 4.65 -16.56
CA GLN A 81 -4.73 3.51 -15.73
C GLN A 81 -4.16 4.05 -14.43
N VAL A 82 -4.53 3.47 -13.30
CA VAL A 82 -3.94 3.78 -11.99
C VAL A 82 -2.89 2.73 -11.66
N TRP A 83 -1.73 3.19 -11.21
CA TRP A 83 -0.62 2.40 -10.72
C TRP A 83 -0.38 2.74 -9.25
N ALA A 84 -0.83 1.88 -8.35
CA ALA A 84 -0.57 2.00 -6.91
C ALA A 84 0.79 1.36 -6.57
N VAL A 85 1.65 2.11 -5.93
CA VAL A 85 3.04 1.71 -5.67
C VAL A 85 3.16 1.11 -4.29
N ASP A 86 3.76 -0.08 -4.20
CA ASP A 86 4.33 -0.59 -2.97
C ASP A 86 5.83 -0.28 -2.92
N ARG A 87 6.27 0.23 -1.78
CA ARG A 87 7.70 0.54 -1.57
C ARG A 87 8.52 -0.75 -1.51
N ARG A 88 9.84 -0.64 -1.67
CA ARG A 88 10.75 -1.79 -1.55
C ARG A 88 10.66 -2.52 -0.21
N SER A 89 10.26 -1.83 0.87
CA SER A 89 10.04 -2.43 2.18
C SER A 89 9.00 -3.56 2.15
N GLN A 90 8.05 -3.53 1.23
CA GLN A 90 7.09 -4.62 1.02
C GLN A 90 7.75 -5.96 0.64
N ALA A 91 8.98 -5.91 0.10
CA ALA A 91 9.74 -7.13 -0.17
C ALA A 91 10.22 -7.85 1.11
N LEU A 92 10.11 -7.19 2.26
CA LEU A 92 10.43 -7.76 3.57
C LEU A 92 9.20 -8.38 4.25
N GLU A 93 8.02 -8.20 3.69
CA GLU A 93 6.79 -8.71 4.27
C GLU A 93 6.52 -10.14 3.80
N ASP A 94 6.16 -11.00 4.74
CA ASP A 94 5.62 -12.31 4.46
C ASP A 94 4.09 -12.24 4.47
N THR A 95 3.48 -12.17 3.30
CA THR A 95 2.02 -12.12 3.11
C THR A 95 1.43 -13.49 2.79
N SER A 96 2.23 -14.57 2.79
CA SER A 96 1.80 -15.90 2.34
C SER A 96 0.65 -16.48 3.17
N GLY A 97 0.52 -16.11 4.44
CA GLY A 97 -0.63 -16.50 5.26
C GLY A 97 -1.98 -16.00 4.73
N PHE A 98 -1.99 -14.95 3.91
CA PHE A 98 -3.21 -14.39 3.33
C PHE A 98 -3.56 -14.97 1.95
N ASP A 99 -2.71 -15.81 1.35
CA ASP A 99 -2.88 -16.31 -0.02
C ASP A 99 -4.16 -17.11 -0.24
N THR A 100 -4.62 -17.84 0.78
CA THR A 100 -5.87 -18.61 0.70
C THR A 100 -7.13 -17.75 0.76
N GLY A 101 -7.03 -16.54 1.32
CA GLY A 101 -8.17 -15.69 1.63
C GLY A 101 -9.04 -16.19 2.79
N ASP A 102 -8.65 -17.28 3.47
CA ASP A 102 -9.35 -17.82 4.64
C ASP A 102 -8.79 -17.19 5.92
N PRO A 103 -9.58 -16.46 6.71
CA PRO A 103 -9.10 -15.78 7.92
C PRO A 103 -8.61 -16.75 9.00
N ALA A 104 -9.20 -17.95 9.12
CA ALA A 104 -8.77 -18.94 10.11
C ALA A 104 -7.40 -19.54 9.73
N VAL A 105 -7.18 -19.79 8.44
CA VAL A 105 -5.87 -20.25 7.91
C VAL A 105 -4.82 -19.16 8.12
N ALA A 106 -5.13 -17.92 7.80
CA ALA A 106 -4.23 -16.80 8.00
C ALA A 106 -3.88 -16.61 9.49
N GLN A 107 -4.86 -16.65 10.36
CA GLN A 107 -4.65 -16.54 11.81
C GLN A 107 -3.77 -17.68 12.33
N ALA A 108 -4.03 -18.92 11.93
CA ALA A 108 -3.22 -20.08 12.31
C ALA A 108 -1.76 -19.93 11.84
N TYR A 109 -1.57 -19.42 10.62
CA TYR A 109 -0.23 -19.18 10.06
C TYR A 109 0.56 -18.17 10.88
N TYR A 110 -0.01 -16.98 11.13
CA TYR A 110 0.71 -15.89 11.77
C TYR A 110 0.76 -15.98 13.30
N LEU A 111 -0.30 -16.46 13.93
CA LEU A 111 -0.47 -16.40 15.39
C LEU A 111 -0.56 -17.78 16.05
N GLY A 112 -0.80 -18.82 15.27
CA GLY A 112 -0.98 -20.19 15.75
C GLY A 112 0.27 -21.09 15.66
N GLY A 113 1.43 -20.54 15.34
CA GLY A 113 2.66 -21.34 15.15
C GLY A 113 2.69 -22.07 13.80
N GLY A 114 1.92 -21.64 12.83
CA GLY A 114 1.75 -22.25 11.50
C GLY A 114 2.88 -21.99 10.50
N GLY A 115 4.03 -21.47 10.94
CA GLY A 115 5.21 -21.34 10.08
C GLY A 115 5.70 -19.91 9.85
N PHE A 116 4.98 -18.90 10.31
CA PHE A 116 5.45 -17.52 10.25
C PHE A 116 6.72 -17.33 11.07
N ALA A 117 7.77 -16.83 10.44
CA ALA A 117 9.04 -16.50 11.06
C ALA A 117 9.37 -15.01 10.81
N PRO A 118 9.07 -14.11 11.76
CA PRO A 118 9.33 -12.69 11.58
C PRO A 118 10.83 -12.42 11.46
N HIS A 119 11.17 -11.50 10.58
CA HIS A 119 12.54 -11.02 10.44
C HIS A 119 13.04 -10.38 11.74
N GLN A 120 14.28 -10.68 12.09
CA GLN A 120 14.94 -10.05 13.25
C GLN A 120 15.54 -8.71 12.81
N ALA A 121 15.27 -7.64 13.54
CA ALA A 121 15.76 -6.30 13.21
C ALA A 121 17.29 -6.25 13.05
N ALA A 122 18.03 -7.05 13.83
CA ALA A 122 19.49 -7.12 13.77
C ALA A 122 20.03 -7.58 12.40
N ASP A 123 19.28 -8.42 11.67
CA ASP A 123 19.68 -8.95 10.35
C ASP A 123 19.34 -7.96 9.22
N PHE A 124 18.57 -6.92 9.52
CA PHE A 124 18.04 -5.95 8.54
C PHE A 124 18.52 -4.51 8.77
N GLY A 125 19.61 -4.31 9.48
CA GLY A 125 20.19 -2.99 9.73
C GLY A 125 20.43 -2.15 8.46
N PHE A 126 20.65 -2.78 7.31
CA PHE A 126 20.82 -2.12 6.01
C PHE A 126 19.58 -1.33 5.55
N VAL A 127 18.39 -1.61 6.10
CA VAL A 127 17.14 -0.90 5.77
C VAL A 127 17.22 0.58 6.16
N ARG A 128 18.02 0.93 7.16
CA ARG A 128 18.28 2.32 7.56
C ARG A 128 18.87 3.17 6.42
N GLU A 129 19.55 2.52 5.48
CA GLU A 129 20.12 3.17 4.29
C GLU A 129 19.08 3.39 3.17
N TRP A 130 17.85 2.90 3.33
CA TRP A 130 16.77 3.06 2.35
C TRP A 130 16.03 4.38 2.53
N GLY A 131 16.77 5.48 2.64
CA GLY A 131 16.23 6.82 2.80
C GLY A 131 15.59 7.38 1.53
N LEU A 132 15.24 8.67 1.59
CA LEU A 132 14.51 9.39 0.52
C LEU A 132 15.18 9.23 -0.85
N GLY A 133 16.51 9.32 -0.94
CA GLY A 133 17.21 9.19 -2.21
C GLY A 133 17.03 7.83 -2.88
N VAL A 134 16.94 6.74 -2.10
CA VAL A 134 16.63 5.40 -2.61
C VAL A 134 15.18 5.35 -3.09
N ALA A 135 14.25 5.81 -2.26
CA ALA A 135 12.82 5.85 -2.58
C ALA A 135 12.53 6.62 -3.86
N LEU A 136 13.18 7.77 -4.07
CA LEU A 136 13.00 8.57 -5.28
C LEU A 136 13.59 7.90 -6.52
N ARG A 137 14.74 7.20 -6.40
CA ARG A 137 15.31 6.42 -7.51
C ARG A 137 14.41 5.24 -7.89
N ASP A 138 13.82 4.56 -6.91
CA ASP A 138 12.84 3.50 -7.13
C ASP A 138 11.60 4.05 -7.85
N LEU A 139 11.03 5.11 -7.32
CA LEU A 139 9.86 5.77 -7.90
C LEU A 139 10.14 6.22 -9.34
N ARG A 140 11.36 6.69 -9.64
CA ARG A 140 11.74 7.04 -11.01
C ARG A 140 11.67 5.84 -11.94
N ARG A 141 12.07 4.65 -11.51
CA ARG A 141 11.95 3.44 -12.32
C ARG A 141 10.48 3.11 -12.61
N VAL A 142 9.60 3.31 -11.65
CA VAL A 142 8.16 3.16 -11.83
C VAL A 142 7.63 4.18 -12.85
N VAL A 143 7.96 5.47 -12.67
CA VAL A 143 7.55 6.55 -13.58
C VAL A 143 8.04 6.30 -15.01
N LEU A 144 9.32 5.98 -15.19
CA LEU A 144 9.88 5.69 -16.52
C LEU A 144 9.25 4.45 -17.14
N ARG A 145 8.93 3.43 -16.35
CA ARG A 145 8.18 2.25 -16.82
C ARG A 145 6.76 2.62 -17.23
N ALA A 146 6.09 3.48 -16.46
CA ALA A 146 4.76 3.99 -16.78
C ALA A 146 4.74 4.80 -18.08
N ARG A 147 5.82 5.54 -18.41
CA ARG A 147 5.94 6.34 -19.65
C ARG A 147 6.17 5.52 -20.92
N GLN A 148 6.48 4.25 -20.82
CA GLN A 148 6.74 3.42 -22.01
C GLN A 148 5.54 3.45 -22.97
N GLY A 149 5.81 3.52 -24.28
CA GLY A 149 4.77 3.63 -25.30
C GLY A 149 4.17 5.04 -25.41
N ALA A 150 4.94 6.08 -25.08
CA ALA A 150 4.55 7.50 -25.16
C ALA A 150 3.31 7.86 -24.32
N ARG A 151 3.11 7.16 -23.21
CA ARG A 151 2.05 7.48 -22.24
C ARG A 151 2.39 8.74 -21.45
N ARG A 152 1.36 9.50 -21.11
CA ARG A 152 1.45 10.61 -20.17
C ARG A 152 1.38 10.09 -18.75
N VAL A 153 2.23 10.60 -17.86
CA VAL A 153 2.31 10.16 -16.45
C VAL A 153 2.03 11.32 -15.52
N ILE A 154 1.03 11.13 -14.70
CA ILE A 154 0.71 11.98 -13.56
C ILE A 154 1.23 11.24 -12.32
N LEU A 155 2.04 11.90 -11.51
CA LEU A 155 2.49 11.37 -10.23
C LEU A 155 1.66 11.97 -9.12
N GLY A 156 1.19 11.14 -8.21
CA GLY A 156 0.45 11.60 -7.06
C GLY A 156 0.76 10.79 -5.82
N GLY A 157 0.17 11.18 -4.70
CA GLY A 157 0.27 10.45 -3.46
C GLY A 157 -0.58 11.06 -2.37
N HIS A 158 -0.76 10.29 -1.31
CA HIS A 158 -1.46 10.67 -0.10
C HIS A 158 -0.47 10.86 1.05
N SER A 159 -0.68 11.89 1.87
CA SER A 159 0.13 12.16 3.08
C SER A 159 1.64 12.18 2.74
N LEU A 160 2.49 11.33 3.35
CA LEU A 160 3.91 11.20 3.02
C LEU A 160 4.15 10.87 1.53
N GLY A 161 3.22 10.16 0.88
CA GLY A 161 3.26 9.92 -0.56
C GLY A 161 3.15 11.20 -1.38
N ALA A 162 2.35 12.17 -0.94
CA ALA A 162 2.26 13.49 -1.56
C ALA A 162 3.58 14.26 -1.39
N ALA A 163 4.18 14.23 -0.20
CA ALA A 163 5.51 14.81 0.04
C ALA A 163 6.57 14.15 -0.86
N THR A 164 6.53 12.82 -0.99
CA THR A 164 7.43 12.05 -1.86
C THR A 164 7.25 12.44 -3.33
N ALA A 165 6.01 12.62 -3.81
CA ALA A 165 5.73 13.05 -5.18
C ALA A 165 6.23 14.48 -5.46
N ALA A 166 6.07 15.40 -4.50
CA ALA A 166 6.59 16.75 -4.59
C ALA A 166 8.14 16.77 -4.58
N ALA A 167 8.76 16.00 -3.68
CA ALA A 167 10.20 15.82 -3.63
C ALA A 167 10.75 15.25 -4.94
N TYR A 168 10.06 14.25 -5.53
CA TYR A 168 10.41 13.68 -6.82
C TYR A 168 10.46 14.75 -7.92
N ALA A 169 9.44 15.59 -8.00
CA ALA A 169 9.36 16.63 -9.04
C ALA A 169 10.52 17.64 -8.95
N ALA A 170 10.96 17.96 -7.72
CA ALA A 170 12.05 18.88 -7.45
C ALA A 170 13.44 18.23 -7.53
N TRP A 171 13.52 16.88 -7.41
CA TRP A 171 14.79 16.17 -7.31
C TRP A 171 15.61 16.24 -8.61
N ASP A 172 16.90 16.53 -8.46
CA ASP A 172 17.82 16.45 -9.61
C ASP A 172 18.37 15.02 -9.78
N PHE A 173 17.91 14.35 -10.81
CA PHE A 173 18.41 13.04 -11.23
C PHE A 173 19.62 13.20 -12.19
N ARG A 174 20.74 13.71 -11.69
CA ARG A 174 21.98 13.93 -12.44
C ARG A 174 21.79 14.89 -13.61
N GLY A 175 21.37 16.13 -13.33
CA GLY A 175 21.14 17.18 -14.31
C GLY A 175 19.76 17.12 -15.00
N ARG A 176 18.90 16.18 -14.58
CA ARG A 176 17.52 16.08 -15.08
C ARG A 176 16.52 16.17 -13.92
N PRO A 177 15.87 17.30 -13.73
CA PRO A 177 14.83 17.45 -12.72
C PRO A 177 13.67 16.49 -12.94
N GLY A 178 13.16 15.90 -11.85
CA GLY A 178 12.12 14.87 -11.89
C GLY A 178 10.82 15.32 -12.55
N HIS A 179 10.45 16.60 -12.43
CA HIS A 179 9.25 17.13 -13.09
C HIS A 179 9.26 16.94 -14.60
N ARG A 180 10.42 16.85 -15.24
CA ARG A 180 10.52 16.59 -16.70
C ARG A 180 10.08 15.18 -17.10
N ASP A 181 9.94 14.29 -16.12
CA ASP A 181 9.44 12.94 -16.35
C ASP A 181 7.91 12.86 -16.15
N LEU A 182 7.26 13.99 -15.79
CA LEU A 182 5.84 14.04 -15.41
C LEU A 182 5.05 14.95 -16.34
N ASP A 183 3.76 14.66 -16.49
CA ASP A 183 2.78 15.49 -17.15
C ASP A 183 1.85 16.20 -16.15
N GLY A 184 1.95 15.87 -14.87
CA GLY A 184 1.20 16.50 -13.78
C GLY A 184 1.52 15.92 -12.42
N LEU A 185 1.07 16.62 -11.37
CA LEU A 185 1.11 16.20 -9.97
C LEU A 185 -0.28 16.23 -9.36
N VAL A 186 -0.54 15.26 -8.45
CA VAL A 186 -1.74 15.21 -7.61
C VAL A 186 -1.30 14.98 -6.17
N LEU A 187 -1.52 15.97 -5.31
CA LEU A 187 -1.18 15.90 -3.90
C LEU A 187 -2.46 15.80 -3.09
N VAL A 188 -2.62 14.68 -2.38
CA VAL A 188 -3.81 14.39 -1.59
C VAL A 188 -3.42 14.46 -0.12
N ASP A 189 -3.96 15.45 0.58
CA ASP A 189 -3.78 15.65 2.02
C ASP A 189 -2.33 15.48 2.48
N GLY A 190 -1.43 16.23 1.85
CA GLY A 190 0.01 16.21 2.12
C GLY A 190 0.81 17.09 1.16
N GLY A 191 2.08 17.26 1.46
CA GLY A 191 3.00 18.10 0.69
C GLY A 191 4.31 18.27 1.44
N LEU A 192 5.21 19.16 0.95
CA LEU A 192 6.50 19.39 1.58
C LEU A 192 6.42 20.32 2.79
N MET A 193 5.44 21.21 2.84
CA MET A 193 5.31 22.18 3.94
C MET A 193 4.89 21.48 5.23
N GLY A 194 5.67 21.67 6.29
CA GLY A 194 5.42 21.08 7.60
C GLY A 194 5.82 19.60 7.73
N THR A 195 6.10 18.89 6.64
CA THR A 195 6.48 17.47 6.71
C THR A 195 7.86 17.27 7.36
N PHE A 196 8.77 18.22 7.16
CA PHE A 196 10.12 18.20 7.70
C PHE A 196 10.43 19.50 8.45
N GLY A 197 9.40 20.25 8.84
CA GLY A 197 9.56 21.54 9.51
C GLY A 197 9.96 21.37 10.97
N GLY A 198 10.94 22.17 11.40
CA GLY A 198 11.32 22.29 12.79
C GLY A 198 12.45 21.38 13.27
N LEU A 199 12.97 20.49 12.45
CA LEU A 199 14.18 19.72 12.80
C LEU A 199 15.42 20.45 12.28
N ASP A 200 16.38 20.69 13.15
CA ASP A 200 17.72 21.11 12.74
C ASP A 200 18.58 19.89 12.33
N ALA A 201 19.80 20.14 11.84
CA ALA A 201 20.66 19.07 11.35
C ALA A 201 21.07 18.08 12.46
N ASP A 202 21.31 18.57 13.67
CA ASP A 202 21.75 17.74 14.79
C ASP A 202 20.58 16.87 15.30
N GLU A 203 19.36 17.40 15.31
CA GLU A 203 18.14 16.64 15.63
C GLU A 203 17.87 15.55 14.60
N VAL A 204 18.09 15.84 13.29
CA VAL A 204 17.99 14.83 12.22
C VAL A 204 19.03 13.73 12.39
N ASP A 205 20.30 14.09 12.65
CA ASP A 205 21.37 13.11 12.83
C ASP A 205 21.13 12.23 14.05
N THR A 206 20.64 12.80 15.16
CA THR A 206 20.24 12.05 16.35
C THR A 206 19.09 11.08 16.02
N ALA A 207 18.03 11.56 15.40
CA ALA A 207 16.88 10.73 15.02
C ALA A 207 17.27 9.60 14.07
N LEU A 208 18.18 9.85 13.10
CA LEU A 208 18.69 8.83 12.19
C LEU A 208 19.50 7.75 12.94
N GLY A 209 20.26 8.14 13.98
CA GLY A 209 21.00 7.18 14.81
C GLY A 209 20.10 6.26 15.64
N GLU A 210 18.92 6.73 15.99
CA GLU A 210 17.95 6.02 16.84
C GLU A 210 16.91 5.22 16.02
N LEU A 211 16.90 5.37 14.68
CA LEU A 211 15.93 4.67 13.83
C LEU A 211 16.07 3.16 13.93
N GLU A 212 14.98 2.50 14.31
CA GLU A 212 14.87 1.06 14.19
C GLU A 212 14.60 0.66 12.72
N PRO A 213 15.10 -0.51 12.26
CA PRO A 213 14.89 -0.99 10.89
C PRO A 213 13.41 -1.18 10.54
N PHE A 214 12.59 -1.50 11.53
CA PHE A 214 11.16 -1.74 11.41
C PHE A 214 10.37 -0.85 12.34
N ALA A 215 9.34 -0.20 11.82
CA ALA A 215 8.44 0.60 12.64
C ALA A 215 7.50 -0.30 13.46
N ASP A 216 7.45 -0.08 14.77
CA ASP A 216 6.48 -0.72 15.65
C ASP A 216 5.19 0.13 15.70
N LEU A 217 4.28 -0.15 14.77
CA LEU A 217 3.06 0.62 14.59
C LEU A 217 2.15 0.65 15.83
N LEU A 218 2.15 -0.42 16.62
CA LEU A 218 1.29 -0.56 17.79
C LEU A 218 2.02 -0.36 19.12
N GLY A 219 3.33 -0.11 19.11
CA GLY A 219 4.13 0.01 20.33
C GLY A 219 4.18 -1.25 21.18
N LEU A 220 4.11 -2.42 20.55
CA LEU A 220 4.08 -3.73 21.23
C LEU A 220 5.45 -4.36 21.40
N GLY A 221 6.52 -3.72 20.92
CA GLY A 221 7.86 -4.31 20.83
C GLY A 221 7.98 -5.39 19.73
N VAL A 222 6.96 -5.52 18.88
CA VAL A 222 6.86 -6.48 17.78
C VAL A 222 6.42 -5.78 16.49
N PRO A 223 7.35 -5.25 15.71
CA PRO A 223 7.07 -4.39 14.55
C PRO A 223 6.10 -5.00 13.52
N TRP A 224 6.15 -6.30 13.31
CA TRP A 224 5.28 -7.01 12.38
C TRP A 224 3.80 -7.09 12.83
N ALA A 225 3.52 -6.92 14.14
CA ALA A 225 2.18 -7.17 14.69
C ALA A 225 1.12 -6.23 14.07
N GLY A 226 1.44 -4.96 13.86
CA GLY A 226 0.51 -3.98 13.32
C GLY A 226 -0.06 -4.38 11.96
N GLY A 227 0.81 -4.76 11.03
CA GLY A 227 0.42 -5.19 9.68
C GLY A 227 -0.40 -6.48 9.69
N ILE A 228 0.03 -7.47 10.46
CA ILE A 228 -0.68 -8.76 10.57
C ILE A 228 -2.05 -8.56 11.20
N LEU A 229 -2.16 -7.81 12.28
CA LEU A 229 -3.44 -7.56 12.95
C LEU A 229 -4.40 -6.78 12.05
N ALA A 230 -3.93 -5.78 11.33
CA ALA A 230 -4.74 -5.05 10.35
C ALA A 230 -5.22 -5.96 9.21
N GLY A 231 -4.31 -6.78 8.66
CA GLY A 231 -4.62 -7.73 7.60
C GLY A 231 -5.65 -8.79 8.02
N LEU A 232 -5.49 -9.37 9.21
CA LEU A 232 -6.44 -10.34 9.78
C LEU A 232 -7.80 -9.69 10.04
N GLY A 233 -7.83 -8.51 10.68
CA GLY A 233 -9.07 -7.78 10.93
C GLY A 233 -9.83 -7.47 9.64
N GLY A 234 -9.12 -7.00 8.60
CA GLY A 234 -9.68 -6.74 7.28
C GLY A 234 -10.21 -8.00 6.60
N LEU A 235 -9.47 -9.12 6.72
CA LEU A 235 -9.87 -10.39 6.14
C LEU A 235 -11.13 -10.96 6.81
N TYR A 236 -11.19 -10.94 8.15
CA TYR A 236 -12.39 -11.35 8.89
C TYR A 236 -13.61 -10.47 8.56
N ALA A 237 -13.42 -9.16 8.50
CA ALA A 237 -14.50 -8.23 8.15
C ALA A 237 -15.00 -8.42 6.72
N ARG A 238 -14.16 -8.84 5.79
CA ARG A 238 -14.53 -9.10 4.40
C ARG A 238 -15.22 -10.45 4.21
N GLU A 239 -14.69 -11.52 4.80
CA GLU A 239 -15.14 -12.89 4.53
C GLU A 239 -16.32 -13.31 5.43
N ALA A 240 -16.41 -12.75 6.64
CA ALA A 240 -17.45 -13.06 7.62
C ALA A 240 -17.90 -11.79 8.39
N PRO A 241 -18.42 -10.76 7.70
CA PRO A 241 -18.70 -9.44 8.30
C PRO A 241 -19.65 -9.51 9.49
N ASP A 242 -20.67 -10.34 9.41
CA ASP A 242 -21.77 -10.45 10.40
C ASP A 242 -21.49 -11.50 11.50
N ALA A 243 -20.42 -12.29 11.37
CA ALA A 243 -20.05 -13.24 12.42
C ALA A 243 -19.51 -12.50 13.65
N GLN A 244 -19.74 -13.07 14.85
CA GLN A 244 -19.17 -12.54 16.07
C GLN A 244 -17.64 -12.52 15.99
N SER A 245 -17.04 -11.39 16.33
CA SER A 245 -15.60 -11.23 16.28
C SER A 245 -14.93 -11.95 17.46
N THR A 246 -14.13 -12.93 17.15
CA THR A 246 -13.14 -13.51 18.09
C THR A 246 -11.81 -12.76 18.06
N PHE A 247 -11.61 -11.96 17.02
CA PHE A 247 -10.39 -11.18 16.82
C PHE A 247 -10.22 -10.09 17.89
N GLY A 248 -11.33 -9.48 18.35
CA GLY A 248 -11.32 -8.53 19.46
C GLY A 248 -10.86 -9.14 20.79
N GLU A 249 -10.92 -10.47 20.93
CA GLU A 249 -10.48 -11.20 22.11
C GLU A 249 -8.97 -11.53 22.08
N SER A 250 -8.29 -11.28 20.96
CA SER A 250 -6.85 -11.56 20.79
C SER A 250 -6.03 -10.78 21.81
N PRO A 251 -5.14 -11.43 22.61
CA PRO A 251 -4.27 -10.74 23.54
C PRO A 251 -3.29 -9.79 22.87
N LEU A 252 -3.03 -9.98 21.57
CA LEU A 252 -2.14 -9.15 20.78
C LEU A 252 -2.80 -7.85 20.31
N LEU A 253 -4.14 -7.78 20.29
CA LEU A 253 -4.82 -6.53 19.94
C LEU A 253 -4.77 -5.59 21.16
N PRO A 254 -4.23 -4.35 21.02
CA PRO A 254 -4.22 -3.38 22.10
C PRO A 254 -5.61 -3.14 22.69
N PRO A 255 -5.76 -3.01 24.01
CA PRO A 255 -7.07 -2.79 24.64
C PRO A 255 -7.85 -1.61 24.03
N ALA A 256 -7.13 -0.57 23.64
CA ALA A 256 -7.72 0.61 23.02
C ALA A 256 -8.37 0.32 21.63
N LEU A 257 -7.99 -0.74 20.95
CA LEU A 257 -8.54 -1.15 19.66
C LEU A 257 -9.61 -2.23 19.77
N ARG A 258 -9.95 -2.66 21.00
CA ARG A 258 -10.98 -3.66 21.26
C ARG A 258 -12.32 -2.99 21.51
N ALA A 259 -13.34 -3.43 20.82
CA ALA A 259 -14.70 -3.00 21.13
C ALA A 259 -15.05 -3.37 22.58
N PRO A 260 -15.71 -2.48 23.35
CA PRO A 260 -15.99 -2.71 24.77
C PRO A 260 -17.09 -3.75 25.03
N VAL A 261 -17.75 -4.20 23.98
CA VAL A 261 -18.82 -5.20 24.00
C VAL A 261 -18.62 -6.20 22.87
N PRO A 262 -19.18 -7.42 22.94
CA PRO A 262 -19.17 -8.35 21.82
C PRO A 262 -19.81 -7.73 20.57
N VAL A 263 -19.08 -7.75 19.46
CA VAL A 263 -19.49 -7.15 18.19
C VAL A 263 -19.21 -8.10 17.03
N THR A 264 -19.71 -7.78 15.84
CA THR A 264 -19.39 -8.48 14.61
C THR A 264 -17.98 -8.14 14.12
N ASN A 265 -17.43 -8.94 13.21
CA ASN A 265 -16.12 -8.68 12.62
C ASN A 265 -16.02 -7.31 11.92
N ALA A 266 -17.07 -6.94 11.18
CA ALA A 266 -17.13 -5.63 10.53
C ALA A 266 -17.15 -4.48 11.56
N ALA A 267 -17.92 -4.62 12.63
CA ALA A 267 -17.99 -3.62 13.69
C ALA A 267 -16.69 -3.54 14.52
N GLN A 268 -16.00 -4.66 14.75
CA GLN A 268 -14.72 -4.68 15.43
C GLN A 268 -13.64 -3.94 14.60
N LEU A 269 -13.62 -4.17 13.28
CA LEU A 269 -12.70 -3.45 12.40
C LEU A 269 -13.02 -1.95 12.37
N GLY A 270 -14.31 -1.60 12.24
CA GLY A 270 -14.76 -0.20 12.28
C GLY A 270 -14.34 0.49 13.57
N TYR A 271 -14.56 -0.14 14.73
CA TYR A 271 -14.15 0.41 16.03
C TYR A 271 -12.63 0.61 16.13
N ALA A 272 -11.83 -0.28 15.55
CA ALA A 272 -10.38 -0.17 15.59
C ALA A 272 -9.83 0.96 14.69
N LEU A 273 -10.52 1.27 13.59
CA LEU A 273 -10.10 2.27 12.59
C LEU A 273 -10.71 3.65 12.85
N ASP A 274 -11.95 3.70 13.32
CA ASP A 274 -12.73 4.92 13.56
C ASP A 274 -13.11 4.98 15.04
N ARG A 275 -12.47 5.89 15.75
CA ARG A 275 -12.58 6.01 17.22
C ARG A 275 -13.35 7.25 17.66
N ASP A 276 -13.93 8.01 16.70
CA ASP A 276 -14.71 9.22 16.95
C ASP A 276 -16.18 8.94 17.28
#